data_1dea275959ee7a341b4757804ed0ad82
#
_entry.id   1dea275959ee7a341b4757804ed0ad82
#
_cell.length_a   1.000
_cell.length_b   1.000
_cell.length_c   1.000
_cell.angle_alpha   90.00
_cell.angle_beta   90.00
_cell.angle_gamma   90.00
#
_symmetry.space_group_name_H-M   'P 1'
#
loop_
_entity.id
_entity.type
_entity.pdbx_description
1 polymer ?
#
loop_
_entity_poly.entity_id
_entity_poly.type
_entity_poly.pdbx_seq_one_letter_code
_entity_poly.pdbx_strand_id
1 'polypeptide(L)'
;IITQLLVATTPSLQQLRKEGEAGRKKIAQYTRYGTLALALVQGMAMSSGLESQGLSYTGSFMFHFVAIATLVTGAMFIMWLGEQVTERGIGNGISIIIFAGIVSGFPGAIGQSFEQARQGEIQIIALLGIAVLAIVIVAGVVYVERGQRRITINYARRQQGKRMYQAQSSHLPLKVNM
;
A
#
# COMPACT_ATOMS: atom_id res chain seq x y z
N ILE A 1 3.14 6.57 -2.14
CA ILE A 1 2.31 6.71 -3.35
C ILE A 1 2.51 8.09 -3.98
N ILE A 2 2.27 9.20 -3.26
CA ILE A 2 2.41 10.58 -3.79
C ILE A 2 3.81 10.81 -4.33
N THR A 3 4.86 10.44 -3.61
CA THR A 3 6.25 10.58 -4.05
C THR A 3 6.56 9.74 -5.29
N GLN A 4 5.99 8.55 -5.40
CA GLN A 4 6.15 7.71 -6.59
C GLN A 4 5.52 8.33 -7.83
N LEU A 5 4.35 8.96 -7.68
CA LEU A 5 3.71 9.71 -8.75
C LEU A 5 4.52 10.97 -9.12
N LEU A 6 5.04 11.70 -8.13
CA LEU A 6 5.91 12.84 -8.37
C LEU A 6 7.19 12.45 -9.10
N VAL A 7 7.79 11.32 -8.78
CA VAL A 7 8.97 10.79 -9.49
C VAL A 7 8.63 10.41 -10.93
N ALA A 8 7.40 9.95 -11.18
CA ALA A 8 6.97 9.61 -12.54
C ALA A 8 6.68 10.85 -13.40
N THR A 9 6.23 11.97 -12.80
CA THR A 9 5.80 13.19 -13.50
C THR A 9 6.89 14.25 -13.62
N THR A 10 7.84 14.29 -12.67
CA THR A 10 8.87 15.36 -12.60
C THR A 10 10.18 14.89 -13.23
N PRO A 11 10.65 15.53 -14.31
CA PRO A 11 11.87 15.12 -15.04
C PRO A 11 13.13 15.07 -14.17
N SER A 12 13.29 16.01 -13.24
CA SER A 12 14.45 16.07 -12.33
C SER A 12 14.49 14.87 -11.36
N LEU A 13 13.35 14.41 -10.88
CA LEU A 13 13.26 13.24 -10.01
C LEU A 13 13.43 11.92 -10.79
N GLN A 14 13.04 11.92 -12.07
CA GLN A 14 13.32 10.79 -12.96
C GLN A 14 14.83 10.62 -13.20
N GLN A 15 15.57 11.71 -13.36
CA GLN A 15 17.02 11.67 -13.50
C GLN A 15 17.68 11.10 -12.22
N LEU A 16 17.24 11.56 -11.04
CA LEU A 16 17.68 11.00 -9.75
C LEU A 16 17.43 9.49 -9.65
N ARG A 17 16.31 9.02 -10.16
CA ARG A 17 16.01 7.58 -10.20
C ARG A 17 16.98 6.79 -11.09
N LYS A 18 17.48 7.40 -12.16
CA LYS A 18 18.46 6.78 -13.07
C LYS A 18 19.88 6.73 -12.48
N GLU A 19 20.20 7.53 -11.47
CA GLU A 19 21.48 7.55 -10.76
C GLU A 19 21.73 6.29 -9.87
N GLY A 20 20.83 5.34 -9.88
CA GLY A 20 20.96 4.06 -9.15
C GLY A 20 20.71 4.18 -7.64
N GLU A 21 21.56 3.56 -6.81
CA GLU A 21 21.34 3.52 -5.35
C GLU A 21 21.41 4.87 -4.65
N ALA A 22 22.31 5.75 -5.10
CA ALA A 22 22.45 7.09 -4.54
C ALA A 22 21.18 7.92 -4.75
N GLY A 23 20.60 7.85 -5.95
CA GLY A 23 19.34 8.51 -6.28
C GLY A 23 18.16 7.96 -5.48
N ARG A 24 18.09 6.64 -5.29
CA ARG A 24 17.04 6.01 -4.46
C ARG A 24 17.10 6.47 -3.01
N LYS A 25 18.30 6.61 -2.42
CA LYS A 25 18.46 7.14 -1.06
C LYS A 25 17.96 8.57 -0.93
N LYS A 26 18.26 9.43 -1.92
CA LYS A 26 17.74 10.82 -1.94
C LYS A 26 16.23 10.87 -2.06
N ILE A 27 15.63 10.05 -2.93
CA ILE A 27 14.17 9.95 -3.07
C ILE A 27 13.54 9.49 -1.75
N ALA A 28 14.11 8.51 -1.05
CA ALA A 28 13.66 8.07 0.26
C ALA A 28 13.72 9.21 1.29
N GLN A 29 14.78 10.02 1.31
CA GLN A 29 14.87 11.19 2.18
C GLN A 29 13.76 12.21 1.89
N TYR A 30 13.54 12.56 0.62
CA TYR A 30 12.42 13.45 0.24
C TYR A 30 11.07 12.90 0.64
N THR A 31 10.88 11.59 0.56
CA THR A 31 9.66 10.92 1.03
C THR A 31 9.50 11.11 2.54
N ARG A 32 10.55 10.93 3.33
CA ARG A 32 10.51 11.11 4.79
C ARG A 32 10.15 12.55 5.17
N TYR A 33 10.78 13.55 4.54
CA TYR A 33 10.47 14.96 4.79
C TYR A 33 9.04 15.31 4.36
N GLY A 34 8.60 14.82 3.21
CA GLY A 34 7.23 15.00 2.74
C GLY A 34 6.19 14.37 3.67
N THR A 35 6.47 13.18 4.18
CA THR A 35 5.61 12.50 5.17
C THR A 35 5.55 13.29 6.47
N LEU A 36 6.68 13.81 6.97
CA LEU A 36 6.71 14.65 8.17
C LEU A 36 5.86 15.91 8.01
N ALA A 37 6.01 16.62 6.88
CA ALA A 37 5.24 17.82 6.60
C ALA A 37 3.73 17.54 6.51
N LEU A 38 3.35 16.48 5.80
CA LEU A 38 1.95 16.06 5.69
C LEU A 38 1.38 15.60 7.04
N ALA A 39 2.15 14.86 7.83
CA ALA A 39 1.72 14.41 9.16
C ALA A 39 1.50 15.60 10.11
N LEU A 40 2.33 16.64 10.03
CA LEU A 40 2.14 17.87 10.80
C LEU A 40 0.83 18.57 10.42
N VAL A 41 0.60 18.82 9.12
CA VAL A 41 -0.62 19.48 8.65
C VAL A 41 -1.85 18.65 9.02
N GLN A 42 -1.82 17.35 8.80
CA GLN A 42 -2.92 16.46 9.12
C GLN A 42 -3.14 16.33 10.63
N GLY A 43 -2.07 16.33 11.43
CA GLY A 43 -2.12 16.33 12.88
C GLY A 43 -2.78 17.60 13.43
N MET A 44 -2.48 18.77 12.85
CA MET A 44 -3.17 20.03 13.20
C MET A 44 -4.66 19.96 12.88
N ALA A 45 -5.03 19.50 11.69
CA ALA A 45 -6.42 19.38 11.30
C ALA A 45 -7.21 18.42 12.20
N MET A 46 -6.61 17.26 12.53
CA MET A 46 -7.26 16.28 13.42
C MET A 46 -7.37 16.79 14.85
N SER A 47 -6.35 17.43 15.40
CA SER A 47 -6.40 17.97 16.76
C SER A 47 -7.45 19.06 16.91
N SER A 48 -7.59 19.93 15.91
CA SER A 48 -8.65 20.96 15.87
C SER A 48 -10.05 20.31 15.75
N GLY A 49 -10.19 19.26 14.95
CA GLY A 49 -11.43 18.51 14.84
C GLY A 49 -11.85 17.81 16.15
N LEU A 50 -10.89 17.26 16.90
CA LEU A 50 -11.14 16.65 18.20
C LEU A 50 -11.54 17.70 19.26
N GLU A 51 -10.90 18.87 19.24
CA GLU A 51 -11.25 19.96 20.14
C GLU A 51 -12.67 20.47 19.90
N SER A 52 -13.07 20.62 18.64
CA SER A 52 -14.43 21.05 18.28
C SER A 52 -15.51 20.05 18.74
N GLN A 53 -15.16 18.78 18.93
CA GLN A 53 -16.04 17.75 19.48
C GLN A 53 -16.06 17.70 21.02
N GLY A 54 -15.33 18.60 21.67
CA GLY A 54 -15.27 18.64 23.15
C GLY A 54 -14.41 17.57 23.81
N LEU A 55 -13.54 16.92 23.05
CA LEU A 55 -12.65 15.85 23.56
C LEU A 55 -11.35 16.39 24.17
N SER A 56 -11.24 17.69 24.37
CA SER A 56 -10.08 18.33 24.97
C SER A 56 -10.21 18.39 26.50
N TYR A 57 -9.38 17.63 27.22
CA TYR A 57 -9.33 17.63 28.70
C TYR A 57 -8.35 18.65 29.30
N THR A 58 -7.42 19.15 28.49
CA THR A 58 -6.35 20.05 28.91
C THR A 58 -6.47 21.37 28.12
N GLY A 59 -5.85 22.45 28.61
CA GLY A 59 -5.86 23.72 27.89
C GLY A 59 -5.47 23.54 26.41
N SER A 60 -6.14 24.27 25.52
CA SER A 60 -6.13 24.12 24.06
C SER A 60 -4.72 23.93 23.47
N PHE A 61 -3.74 24.73 23.90
CA PHE A 61 -2.37 24.65 23.39
C PHE A 61 -1.68 23.32 23.73
N MET A 62 -1.75 22.87 24.99
CA MET A 62 -1.11 21.64 25.43
C MET A 62 -1.73 20.42 24.76
N PHE A 63 -3.05 20.42 24.59
CA PHE A 63 -3.76 19.37 23.87
C PHE A 63 -3.29 19.27 22.42
N HIS A 64 -3.23 20.38 21.69
CA HIS A 64 -2.75 20.39 20.31
C HIS A 64 -1.31 19.90 20.20
N PHE A 65 -0.42 20.39 21.07
CA PHE A 65 0.98 20.00 21.07
C PHE A 65 1.15 18.47 21.26
N VAL A 66 0.49 17.92 22.27
CA VAL A 66 0.56 16.48 22.58
C VAL A 66 -0.08 15.65 21.46
N ALA A 67 -1.26 16.05 20.97
CA ALA A 67 -1.95 15.35 19.90
C ALA A 67 -1.13 15.32 18.60
N ILE A 68 -0.60 16.48 18.18
CA ILE A 68 0.23 16.57 16.97
C ILE A 68 1.51 15.76 17.14
N ALA A 69 2.21 15.89 18.27
CA ALA A 69 3.43 15.14 18.52
C ALA A 69 3.19 13.62 18.49
N THR A 70 2.11 13.15 19.09
CA THR A 70 1.74 11.73 19.09
C THR A 70 1.42 11.22 17.70
N LEU A 71 0.58 11.94 16.93
CA LEU A 71 0.21 11.57 15.59
C LEU A 71 1.40 11.54 14.62
N VAL A 72 2.26 12.57 14.72
CA VAL A 72 3.47 12.65 13.88
C VAL A 72 4.43 11.52 14.23
N THR A 73 4.67 11.27 15.52
CA THR A 73 5.55 10.19 15.97
C THR A 73 5.02 8.83 15.51
N GLY A 74 3.72 8.58 15.65
CA GLY A 74 3.07 7.36 15.15
C GLY A 74 3.22 7.19 13.65
N ALA A 75 2.98 8.24 12.87
CA ALA A 75 3.14 8.21 11.41
C ALA A 75 4.58 7.92 10.99
N MET A 76 5.57 8.57 11.62
CA MET A 76 6.99 8.35 11.35
C MET A 76 7.45 6.94 11.75
N PHE A 77 6.93 6.42 12.86
CA PHE A 77 7.21 5.06 13.31
C PHE A 77 6.67 4.01 12.31
N ILE A 78 5.42 4.17 11.86
CA ILE A 78 4.83 3.27 10.86
C ILE A 78 5.59 3.34 9.54
N MET A 79 6.01 4.53 9.12
CA MET A 79 6.82 4.70 7.91
C MET A 79 8.16 3.97 8.04
N TRP A 80 8.87 4.15 9.16
CA TRP A 80 10.12 3.44 9.43
C TRP A 80 9.93 1.93 9.44
N LEU A 81 8.84 1.44 10.06
CA LEU A 81 8.52 0.02 10.08
C LEU A 81 8.29 -0.51 8.66
N GLY A 82 7.57 0.25 7.81
CA GLY A 82 7.36 -0.10 6.40
C GLY A 82 8.67 -0.18 5.59
N GLU A 83 9.62 0.72 5.88
CA GLU A 83 10.95 0.66 5.29
C GLU A 83 11.72 -0.59 5.75
N GLN A 84 11.69 -0.93 7.04
CA GLN A 84 12.33 -2.14 7.56
C GLN A 84 11.75 -3.43 6.94
N VAL A 85 10.44 -3.48 6.78
CA VAL A 85 9.78 -4.62 6.12
C VAL A 85 10.19 -4.72 4.64
N THR A 86 10.36 -3.58 3.95
CA THR A 86 10.80 -3.56 2.56
C THR A 86 12.26 -3.96 2.41
N GLU A 87 13.14 -3.54 3.33
CA GLU A 87 14.58 -3.81 3.25
C GLU A 87 14.96 -5.24 3.69
N ARG A 88 14.26 -5.77 4.70
CA ARG A 88 14.60 -7.05 5.34
C ARG A 88 13.53 -8.12 5.20
N GLY A 89 12.35 -7.77 4.71
CA GLY A 89 11.21 -8.66 4.56
C GLY A 89 10.96 -9.05 3.10
N ILE A 90 9.74 -9.49 2.84
CA ILE A 90 9.28 -9.93 1.51
C ILE A 90 8.28 -8.91 0.96
N GLY A 91 8.58 -8.35 -0.21
CA GLY A 91 7.68 -7.47 -0.92
C GLY A 91 7.75 -6.00 -0.48
N ASN A 92 6.69 -5.25 -0.70
CA ASN A 92 6.61 -3.83 -0.37
C ASN A 92 5.98 -3.64 1.01
N GLY A 93 6.79 -3.22 2.00
CA GLY A 93 6.34 -3.03 3.39
C GLY A 93 5.23 -2.01 3.54
N ILE A 94 5.22 -0.93 2.74
CA ILE A 94 4.16 0.09 2.77
C ILE A 94 2.83 -0.53 2.36
N SER A 95 2.82 -1.35 1.30
CA SER A 95 1.62 -2.06 0.85
C SER A 95 1.09 -3.04 1.90
N ILE A 96 1.98 -3.71 2.60
CA ILE A 96 1.62 -4.65 3.68
C ILE A 96 0.97 -3.89 4.86
N ILE A 97 1.50 -2.72 5.24
CA ILE A 97 0.94 -1.89 6.32
C ILE A 97 -0.45 -1.37 5.93
N ILE A 98 -0.62 -0.89 4.69
CA ILE A 98 -1.93 -0.45 4.19
C ILE A 98 -2.92 -1.62 4.21
N PHE A 99 -2.51 -2.78 3.73
CA PHE A 99 -3.31 -4.00 3.77
C PHE A 99 -3.72 -4.38 5.20
N ALA A 100 -2.76 -4.38 6.13
CA ALA A 100 -3.02 -4.67 7.54
C ALA A 100 -4.03 -3.67 8.15
N GLY A 101 -3.89 -2.37 7.84
CA GLY A 101 -4.83 -1.34 8.26
C GLY A 101 -6.27 -1.58 7.75
N ILE A 102 -6.41 -1.96 6.50
CA ILE A 102 -7.72 -2.30 5.92
C ILE A 102 -8.30 -3.56 6.59
N VAL A 103 -7.51 -4.61 6.69
CA VAL A 103 -7.96 -5.89 7.26
C VAL A 103 -8.32 -5.78 8.73
N SER A 104 -7.61 -4.95 9.50
CA SER A 104 -7.91 -4.73 10.92
C SER A 104 -9.31 -4.13 11.17
N GLY A 105 -9.85 -3.39 10.19
CA GLY A 105 -11.22 -2.86 10.23
C GLY A 105 -12.31 -3.88 9.94
N PHE A 106 -12.00 -5.02 9.31
CA PHE A 106 -12.98 -6.01 8.88
C PHE A 106 -13.82 -6.61 10.02
N PRO A 107 -13.24 -7.05 11.16
CA PRO A 107 -14.03 -7.63 12.24
C PRO A 107 -15.08 -6.65 12.78
N GLY A 108 -14.71 -5.38 12.93
CA GLY A 108 -15.64 -4.34 13.37
C GLY A 108 -16.73 -4.06 12.34
N ALA A 109 -16.38 -3.96 11.06
CA ALA A 109 -17.34 -3.74 9.99
C ALA A 109 -18.35 -4.91 9.86
N ILE A 110 -17.87 -6.14 9.97
CA ILE A 110 -18.73 -7.34 9.96
C ILE A 110 -19.68 -7.32 11.17
N GLY A 111 -19.16 -7.04 12.38
CA GLY A 111 -19.97 -6.97 13.59
C GLY A 111 -21.07 -5.92 13.49
N GLN A 112 -20.74 -4.70 13.04
CA GLN A 112 -21.72 -3.63 12.83
C GLN A 112 -22.76 -3.99 11.78
N SER A 113 -22.36 -4.62 10.67
CA SER A 113 -23.29 -5.05 9.62
C SER A 113 -24.28 -6.09 10.11
N PHE A 114 -23.84 -7.03 10.95
CA PHE A 114 -24.73 -8.00 11.60
C PHE A 114 -25.69 -7.32 12.58
N GLU A 115 -25.23 -6.36 13.36
CA GLU A 115 -26.09 -5.65 14.31
C GLU A 115 -27.15 -4.83 13.58
N GLN A 116 -26.81 -4.13 12.50
CA GLN A 116 -27.76 -3.40 11.66
C GLN A 116 -28.78 -4.33 11.01
N ALA A 117 -28.37 -5.55 10.61
CA ALA A 117 -29.29 -6.55 10.08
C ALA A 117 -30.25 -7.08 11.17
N ARG A 118 -29.78 -7.23 12.42
CA ARG A 118 -30.64 -7.61 13.56
C ARG A 118 -31.64 -6.53 13.95
N GLN A 119 -31.25 -5.26 13.80
CA GLN A 119 -32.13 -4.12 14.08
C GLN A 119 -33.13 -3.87 12.94
N GLY A 120 -33.02 -4.60 11.83
CA GLY A 120 -33.92 -4.49 10.68
C GLY A 120 -33.60 -3.30 9.76
N GLU A 121 -32.50 -2.60 9.98
CA GLU A 121 -32.06 -1.48 9.13
C GLU A 121 -31.58 -1.97 7.76
N ILE A 122 -30.97 -3.16 7.73
CA ILE A 122 -30.49 -3.80 6.49
C ILE A 122 -31.12 -5.18 6.35
N GLN A 123 -31.65 -5.48 5.17
CA GLN A 123 -32.15 -6.82 4.87
C GLN A 123 -30.99 -7.84 4.80
N ILE A 124 -31.16 -9.01 5.39
CA ILE A 124 -30.16 -10.10 5.37
C ILE A 124 -29.76 -10.46 3.93
N ILE A 125 -30.70 -10.40 2.98
CA ILE A 125 -30.43 -10.64 1.56
C ILE A 125 -29.46 -9.59 0.99
N ALA A 126 -29.60 -8.33 1.37
CA ALA A 126 -28.68 -7.26 0.97
C ALA A 126 -27.27 -7.48 1.52
N LEU A 127 -27.17 -7.91 2.79
CA LEU A 127 -25.88 -8.24 3.42
C LEU A 127 -25.17 -9.39 2.68
N LEU A 128 -25.90 -10.44 2.32
CA LEU A 128 -25.38 -11.53 1.51
C LEU A 128 -24.94 -11.05 0.11
N GLY A 129 -25.73 -10.18 -0.51
CA GLY A 129 -25.40 -9.57 -1.80
C GLY A 129 -24.08 -8.78 -1.76
N ILE A 130 -23.88 -7.98 -0.71
CA ILE A 130 -22.63 -7.21 -0.50
C ILE A 130 -21.44 -8.17 -0.30
N ALA A 131 -21.60 -9.23 0.48
CA ALA A 131 -20.55 -10.21 0.72
C ALA A 131 -20.13 -10.92 -0.59
N VAL A 132 -21.10 -11.37 -1.38
CA VAL A 132 -20.84 -11.99 -2.69
C VAL A 132 -20.16 -11.00 -3.64
N LEU A 133 -20.66 -9.76 -3.70
CA LEU A 133 -20.08 -8.71 -4.52
C LEU A 133 -18.61 -8.45 -4.14
N ALA A 134 -18.31 -8.37 -2.85
CA ALA A 134 -16.94 -8.18 -2.36
C ALA A 134 -16.02 -9.32 -2.82
N ILE A 135 -16.46 -10.58 -2.72
CA ILE A 135 -15.69 -11.74 -3.18
C ILE A 135 -15.46 -11.68 -4.69
N VAL A 136 -16.48 -11.33 -5.47
CA VAL A 136 -16.38 -11.22 -6.94
C VAL A 136 -15.39 -10.13 -7.34
N ILE A 137 -15.43 -8.96 -6.67
CA ILE A 137 -14.50 -7.86 -6.92
C ILE A 137 -13.06 -8.30 -6.60
N VAL A 138 -12.83 -8.91 -5.43
CA VAL A 138 -11.49 -9.39 -5.05
C VAL A 138 -10.99 -10.43 -6.04
N ALA A 139 -11.82 -11.39 -6.42
CA ALA A 139 -11.47 -12.40 -7.41
C ALA A 139 -11.13 -11.78 -8.77
N GLY A 140 -11.90 -10.79 -9.22
CA GLY A 140 -11.64 -10.04 -10.46
C GLY A 140 -10.30 -9.29 -10.43
N VAL A 141 -10.02 -8.59 -9.32
CA VAL A 141 -8.75 -7.88 -9.13
C VAL A 141 -7.57 -8.86 -9.14
N VAL A 142 -7.67 -9.97 -8.41
CA VAL A 142 -6.61 -11.00 -8.38
C VAL A 142 -6.41 -11.63 -9.76
N TYR A 143 -7.50 -11.87 -10.50
CA TYR A 143 -7.41 -12.40 -11.85
C TYR A 143 -6.64 -11.47 -12.80
N VAL A 144 -6.95 -10.19 -12.78
CA VAL A 144 -6.26 -9.16 -13.60
C VAL A 144 -4.80 -9.00 -13.16
N GLU A 145 -4.53 -8.96 -11.85
CA GLU A 145 -3.18 -8.78 -11.31
C GLU A 145 -2.26 -9.98 -11.63
N ARG A 146 -2.82 -11.19 -11.69
CA ARG A 146 -2.08 -12.40 -12.10
C ARG A 146 -1.93 -12.52 -13.62
N GLY A 147 -2.56 -11.65 -14.40
CA GLY A 147 -2.47 -11.63 -15.84
C GLY A 147 -1.02 -11.44 -16.33
N GLN A 148 -0.48 -12.42 -17.04
CA GLN A 148 0.87 -12.38 -17.59
C GLN A 148 0.84 -12.69 -19.08
N ARG A 149 1.51 -11.87 -19.87
CA ARG A 149 1.78 -12.18 -21.27
C ARG A 149 3.02 -13.07 -21.33
N ARG A 150 2.83 -14.30 -21.80
CA ARG A 150 3.93 -15.26 -21.96
C ARG A 150 4.52 -15.12 -23.35
N ILE A 151 5.81 -14.73 -23.42
CA ILE A 151 6.56 -14.72 -24.68
C ILE A 151 7.41 -15.98 -24.71
N THR A 152 7.20 -16.83 -25.72
CA THR A 152 7.99 -18.04 -25.89
C THR A 152 9.37 -17.68 -26.42
N ILE A 153 10.40 -18.09 -25.69
CA ILE A 153 11.80 -17.99 -26.11
C ILE A 153 12.27 -19.37 -26.52
N ASN A 154 12.59 -19.52 -27.79
CA ASN A 154 13.19 -20.73 -28.29
C ASN A 154 14.70 -20.66 -28.17
N TYR A 155 15.28 -21.47 -27.33
CA TYR A 155 16.73 -21.60 -27.27
C TYR A 155 17.25 -22.45 -28.42
N ALA A 156 18.38 -22.04 -29.03
CA ALA A 156 19.05 -22.82 -30.06
C ALA A 156 19.47 -24.18 -29.50
N ARG A 157 19.29 -25.23 -30.29
CA ARG A 157 19.74 -26.58 -29.95
C ARG A 157 21.25 -26.59 -29.73
N ARG A 158 21.69 -26.91 -28.53
CA ARG A 158 23.14 -27.13 -28.26
C ARG A 158 23.50 -28.55 -28.59
N GLN A 159 24.46 -28.72 -29.51
CA GLN A 159 25.09 -29.99 -29.81
C GLN A 159 26.38 -30.06 -29.02
N GLN A 160 26.49 -31.00 -28.09
CA GLN A 160 27.70 -31.27 -27.36
C GLN A 160 28.14 -32.71 -27.66
N GLY A 161 29.08 -32.90 -28.59
CA GLY A 161 29.51 -34.16 -29.08
C GLY A 161 28.43 -34.90 -29.90
N LYS A 162 28.23 -36.20 -29.67
CA LYS A 162 27.22 -37.04 -30.35
C LYS A 162 25.82 -36.97 -29.73
N ARG A 163 25.59 -36.18 -28.65
CA ARG A 163 24.28 -36.07 -27.99
C ARG A 163 23.61 -34.73 -28.38
N MET A 164 22.44 -34.84 -28.98
CA MET A 164 21.52 -33.71 -29.19
C MET A 164 20.69 -33.49 -27.92
N TYR A 165 20.82 -32.30 -27.29
CA TYR A 165 19.92 -31.91 -26.23
C TYR A 165 18.69 -31.24 -26.86
N GLN A 166 17.49 -31.67 -26.45
CA GLN A 166 16.22 -31.13 -26.92
C GLN A 166 16.11 -29.64 -26.51
N ALA A 167 15.70 -28.79 -27.43
CA ALA A 167 15.49 -27.38 -27.16
C ALA A 167 14.42 -27.21 -26.07
N GLN A 168 14.79 -26.72 -24.90
CA GLN A 168 13.83 -26.32 -23.89
C GLN A 168 13.25 -24.97 -24.28
N SER A 169 11.94 -24.92 -24.50
CA SER A 169 11.21 -23.65 -24.63
C SER A 169 10.98 -23.06 -23.25
N SER A 170 11.54 -21.91 -22.99
CA SER A 170 11.28 -21.12 -21.78
C SER A 170 10.30 -20.00 -22.11
N HIS A 171 9.49 -19.58 -21.11
CA HIS A 171 8.57 -18.48 -21.26
C HIS A 171 9.07 -17.28 -20.44
N LEU A 172 9.14 -16.11 -21.06
CA LEU A 172 9.39 -14.85 -20.34
C LEU A 172 8.04 -14.30 -19.85
N PRO A 173 7.76 -14.26 -18.53
CA PRO A 173 6.52 -13.71 -18.00
C PRO A 173 6.62 -12.18 -18.00
N LEU A 174 5.79 -11.48 -18.76
CA LEU A 174 5.61 -10.04 -18.68
C LEU A 174 4.29 -9.75 -17.97
N LYS A 175 4.32 -9.03 -16.87
CA LYS A 175 3.09 -8.57 -16.21
C LYS A 175 2.34 -7.63 -17.12
N VAL A 176 1.02 -7.79 -17.22
CA VAL A 176 0.15 -6.92 -18.02
C VAL A 176 -0.12 -5.60 -17.28
N ASN A 177 -0.19 -5.66 -15.95
CA ASN A 177 -0.36 -4.51 -15.08
C ASN A 177 0.99 -4.20 -14.40
N MET A 178 1.60 -3.05 -14.74
CA MET A 178 2.86 -2.55 -14.17
C MET A 178 2.59 -1.43 -13.18
#